data_6ff2f09c4fcbb429e12777a7eb899c08
#
_entry.id   6ff2f09c4fcbb429e12777a7eb899c08
#
_cell.length_a   1.000
_cell.length_b   1.000
_cell.length_c   1.000
_cell.angle_alpha   90.00
_cell.angle_beta   90.00
_cell.angle_gamma   90.00
#
_symmetry.space_group_name_H-M   'P 1'
#
loop_
_entity.id
_entity.type
_entity.pdbx_description
1 polymer ?
#
loop_
_entity_poly.entity_id
_entity_poly.type
_entity_poly.pdbx_seq_one_letter_code
_entity_poly.pdbx_strand_id
1 'polypeptide(L)' 'MVKTLVILILLFDGTLLKERYDLSRPMEVHECLMFGAAHREAISTYKEFDDAMRNSWYLNDGRGTIQGFICE' A
#
# COMPACT_ATOMS: atom_id res chain seq x y z
N MET A 1 -2.92 12.67 16.15
CA MET A 1 -1.82 11.80 15.65
C MET A 1 -2.40 10.46 15.24
N VAL A 2 -1.77 9.80 14.28
CA VAL A 2 -2.18 8.49 13.79
C VAL A 2 -1.31 7.40 14.40
N LYS A 3 -1.85 6.18 14.50
CA LYS A 3 -1.19 5.03 15.14
C LYS A 3 -1.11 3.82 14.25
N THR A 4 -1.86 3.79 13.15
CA THR A 4 -1.98 2.60 12.29
C THR A 4 -1.85 2.99 10.84
N LEU A 5 -1.02 2.24 10.11
CA LEU A 5 -0.95 2.30 8.65
C LEU A 5 -1.82 1.18 8.09
N VAL A 6 -2.72 1.52 7.17
CA VAL A 6 -3.59 0.55 6.50
C VAL A 6 -3.25 0.54 5.02
N ILE A 7 -2.84 -0.62 4.52
CA ILE A 7 -2.55 -0.81 3.10
C ILE A 7 -3.77 -1.45 2.44
N LEU A 8 -4.23 -0.84 1.35
CA LEU A 8 -5.36 -1.34 0.57
C LEU A 8 -4.84 -2.15 -0.60
N ILE A 9 -5.16 -3.43 -0.63
CA ILE A 9 -4.67 -4.37 -1.64
C ILE A 9 -5.86 -4.95 -2.39
N LEU A 10 -5.80 -4.86 -3.71
CA LEU A 10 -6.75 -5.57 -4.58
C LEU A 10 -6.12 -6.87 -5.03
N LEU A 11 -6.62 -7.98 -4.53
CA LEU A 11 -6.17 -9.31 -4.92
C LEU A 11 -6.63 -9.62 -6.35
N PHE A 12 -5.91 -10.49 -7.05
CA PHE A 12 -6.25 -10.83 -8.44
C PHE A 12 -7.59 -11.56 -8.58
N ASP A 13 -8.14 -12.09 -7.48
CA ASP A 13 -9.48 -12.68 -7.47
C ASP A 13 -10.60 -11.64 -7.32
N GLY A 14 -10.25 -10.35 -7.22
CA GLY A 14 -11.19 -9.25 -7.05
C GLY A 14 -11.49 -8.87 -5.60
N THR A 15 -10.93 -9.58 -4.64
CA THR A 15 -11.14 -9.28 -3.21
C THR A 15 -10.30 -8.08 -2.80
N LEU A 16 -10.92 -7.13 -2.09
CA LEU A 16 -10.20 -6.01 -1.49
C LEU A 16 -9.77 -6.38 -0.07
N LEU A 17 -8.47 -6.38 0.16
CA LEU A 17 -7.85 -6.69 1.43
C LEU A 17 -7.33 -5.42 2.09
N LYS A 18 -7.53 -5.29 3.39
CA LYS A 18 -6.96 -4.20 4.18
C LYS A 18 -5.96 -4.80 5.16
N GLU A 19 -4.69 -4.54 4.95
CA GLU A 19 -3.65 -4.96 5.89
C GLU A 19 -3.31 -3.81 6.83
N ARG A 20 -3.39 -4.06 8.13
CA ARG A 20 -3.15 -3.06 9.17
C ARG A 20 -1.80 -3.31 9.82
N TYR A 21 -1.03 -2.23 9.95
CA TYR A 21 0.28 -2.26 10.61
C TYR A 21 0.29 -1.22 11.71
N ASP A 22 0.49 -1.67 12.94
CA ASP A 22 0.64 -0.74 14.06
C ASP A 22 1.97 -0.03 13.96
N LEU A 23 1.94 1.29 14.04
CA LEU A 23 3.15 2.09 14.04
C LEU A 23 3.88 1.93 15.37
N SER A 24 5.20 2.01 15.34
CA SER A 24 6.02 1.86 16.56
C SER A 24 5.77 2.97 17.57
N ARG A 25 5.27 4.12 17.10
CA ARG A 25 4.87 5.26 17.92
C ARG A 25 3.78 6.04 17.20
N PRO A 26 2.98 6.85 17.91
CA PRO A 26 2.07 7.79 17.25
C PRO A 26 2.85 8.75 16.35
N MET A 27 2.31 9.03 15.17
CA MET A 27 2.96 9.89 14.17
C MET A 27 2.01 10.97 13.68
N GLU A 28 2.58 12.07 13.20
CA GLU A 28 1.83 13.03 12.41
C GLU A 28 1.42 12.37 11.09
N VAL A 29 0.32 12.84 10.49
CA VAL A 29 -0.21 12.24 9.27
C VAL A 29 0.84 12.19 8.16
N HIS A 30 1.58 13.29 7.94
CA HIS A 30 2.58 13.33 6.89
C HIS A 30 3.74 12.33 7.11
N GLU A 31 4.15 12.11 8.37
CA GLU A 31 5.16 11.10 8.69
C GLU A 31 4.66 9.70 8.34
N CYS A 32 3.41 9.41 8.70
CA CYS A 32 2.79 8.13 8.40
C CYS A 32 2.66 7.92 6.90
N LEU A 33 2.29 8.95 6.14
CA LEU A 33 2.19 8.85 4.67
C LEU A 33 3.55 8.59 4.04
N MET A 34 4.61 9.21 4.54
CA MET A 34 5.97 8.94 4.06
C MET A 34 6.39 7.51 4.39
N PHE A 35 6.06 7.04 5.59
CA PHE A 35 6.30 5.65 5.99
C PHE A 35 5.53 4.68 5.10
N GLY A 36 4.27 5.00 4.79
CA GLY A 36 3.44 4.19 3.89
C GLY A 36 4.03 4.10 2.49
N ALA A 37 4.54 5.22 1.94
CA ALA A 37 5.18 5.23 0.63
C ALA A 37 6.44 4.37 0.62
N ALA A 38 7.27 4.46 1.66
CA ALA A 38 8.47 3.65 1.79
C ALA A 38 8.12 2.15 1.92
N HIS A 39 7.09 1.84 2.71
CA HIS A 39 6.62 0.46 2.88
C HIS A 39 6.11 -0.11 1.56
N ARG A 40 5.34 0.68 0.81
CA ARG A 40 4.86 0.29 -0.52
C ARG A 40 6.02 -0.08 -1.45
N GLU A 41 7.06 0.74 -1.48
CA GLU A 41 8.25 0.46 -2.30
C GLU A 41 8.98 -0.80 -1.84
N ALA A 42 8.95 -1.12 -0.55
CA ALA A 42 9.62 -2.29 -0.02
C ALA A 42 8.91 -3.61 -0.37
N ILE A 43 7.58 -3.59 -0.47
CA ILE A 43 6.79 -4.82 -0.66
C ILE A 43 6.25 -4.99 -2.08
N SER A 44 6.41 -3.98 -2.95
CA SER A 44 5.84 -4.00 -4.29
C SER A 44 6.76 -3.31 -5.29
N THR A 45 6.43 -3.49 -6.58
CA THR A 45 7.15 -2.86 -7.69
C THR A 45 6.15 -2.17 -8.59
N TYR A 46 6.38 -0.90 -8.89
CA TYR A 46 5.55 -0.18 -9.85
C TYR A 46 5.85 -0.68 -11.26
N LYS A 47 4.81 -1.07 -11.98
CA LYS A 47 4.93 -1.56 -13.37
C LYS A 47 4.07 -0.72 -14.28
N GLU A 48 4.64 -0.35 -15.42
CA GLU A 48 3.96 0.38 -16.48
C GLU A 48 3.72 -0.54 -17.67
N PHE A 49 2.54 -0.40 -18.29
CA PHE A 49 2.12 -1.18 -19.45
C PHE A 49 1.64 -0.23 -20.53
N ASP A 50 1.49 -0.73 -21.77
CA ASP A 50 0.92 0.04 -22.86
C ASP A 50 -0.50 0.50 -22.55
N ASP A 51 -1.26 -0.36 -21.85
CA ASP A 51 -2.55 0.02 -21.29
C ASP A 51 -2.31 0.66 -19.91
N ALA A 52 -2.44 2.00 -19.85
CA ALA A 52 -2.18 2.75 -18.63
C ALA A 52 -3.09 2.34 -17.45
N MET A 53 -4.26 1.75 -17.71
CA MET A 53 -5.16 1.27 -16.67
C MET A 53 -4.57 0.10 -15.89
N ARG A 54 -3.55 -0.56 -16.44
CA ARG A 54 -2.86 -1.66 -15.79
C ARG A 54 -1.65 -1.20 -14.97
N ASN A 55 -1.27 0.07 -15.08
CA ASN A 55 -0.15 0.62 -14.32
C ASN A 55 -0.51 0.62 -12.84
N SER A 56 0.31 -0.01 -12.02
CA SER A 56 0.05 -0.12 -10.59
C SER A 56 1.28 -0.63 -9.84
N TRP A 57 1.18 -0.63 -8.53
CA TRP A 57 2.15 -1.24 -7.64
C TRP A 57 1.78 -2.71 -7.44
N TYR A 58 2.53 -3.59 -8.07
CA TYR A 58 2.30 -5.03 -8.01
C TYR A 58 3.08 -5.63 -6.85
N LEU A 59 2.38 -6.33 -5.96
CA LEU A 59 3.02 -6.98 -4.81
C LEU A 59 4.08 -7.99 -5.29
N ASN A 60 5.24 -7.96 -4.64
CA ASN A 60 6.35 -8.84 -4.99
C ASN A 60 6.02 -10.32 -4.74
N ASP A 61 5.07 -10.62 -3.84
CA ASP A 61 4.60 -11.97 -3.57
C ASP A 61 3.54 -12.47 -4.57
N GLY A 62 3.11 -11.63 -5.51
CA GLY A 62 2.18 -12.02 -6.58
C GLY A 62 0.72 -12.07 -6.21
N ARG A 63 0.31 -11.63 -5.01
CA ARG A 63 -1.09 -11.71 -4.56
C ARG A 63 -2.01 -10.72 -5.28
N GLY A 64 -1.52 -9.57 -5.67
CA GLY A 64 -2.34 -8.52 -6.27
C GLY A 64 -1.62 -7.19 -6.39
N THR A 65 -2.38 -6.10 -6.33
CA THR A 65 -1.87 -4.74 -6.48
C THR A 65 -2.23 -3.90 -5.27
N ILE A 66 -1.36 -2.93 -4.95
CA ILE A 66 -1.65 -1.94 -3.91
C ILE A 66 -2.47 -0.82 -4.53
N GLN A 67 -3.66 -0.58 -3.99
CA GLN A 67 -4.57 0.49 -4.45
C GLN A 67 -4.30 1.80 -3.72
N GLY A 68 -3.72 1.75 -2.55
CA GLY A 68 -3.42 2.91 -1.77
C GLY A 68 -3.11 2.55 -0.33
N PHE A 69 -2.93 3.56 0.48
CA PHE A 69 -2.77 3.38 1.92
C PHE A 69 -3.36 4.58 2.65
N ILE A 70 -3.82 4.35 3.86
CA ILE A 70 -4.37 5.39 4.74
C ILE A 70 -3.73 5.27 6.11
N CYS A 71 -3.78 6.37 6.85
CA CYS A 71 -3.27 6.45 8.22
C CYS A 71 -4.43 6.76 9.16
N GLU A 72 -4.54 5.96 10.21
CA GLU A 72 -5.62 6.10 11.22
C GLU A 72 -5.05 6.30 12.62
#